data_2e89c9520e939aeaa88f8afcbdeb9f97
#
_entry.id   2e89c9520e939aeaa88f8afcbdeb9f97
#
_cell.length_a   1.000
_cell.length_b   1.000
_cell.length_c   1.000
_cell.angle_alpha   90.00
_cell.angle_beta   90.00
_cell.angle_gamma   90.00
#
_symmetry.space_group_name_H-M   'P 1'
#
loop_
_entity.id
_entity.type
_entity.pdbx_description
1 polymer ?
#
loop_
_entity_poly.entity_id
_entity_poly.type
_entity_poly.pdbx_seq_one_letter_code
_entity_poly.pdbx_strand_id
1 'polypeptide(L)'
;MNMMKKVTALLALMMVLSLAACGGKQDDNKNDPAPAADMTAQQVLDALKEKLGDSYGCDLAEDEDRMTNYYGLDMSQIDSWAAESSENSALDASTAVVLKVKDGYAQDAAAALQTGYDQVLDYSKMYDMNLPMVQQARLFVSGNYVALLILGQLPDDNTADEAKLAQDEAAKVDAAWQELFGSASNQIVVK
;
A
#
# COMPACT_ATOMS: atom_id res chain seq x y z
N MET A 1 -60.32 -48.81 -21.38
CA MET A 1 -61.58 -48.86 -20.65
C MET A 1 -61.40 -48.00 -19.40
N ASN A 2 -62.06 -46.89 -19.45
CA ASN A 2 -62.60 -46.10 -18.37
C ASN A 2 -61.61 -45.58 -17.29
N MET A 3 -61.62 -44.39 -17.23
CA MET A 3 -62.50 -43.28 -16.86
C MET A 3 -61.98 -42.67 -15.56
N MET A 4 -61.56 -41.45 -15.71
CA MET A 4 -62.32 -40.25 -15.26
C MET A 4 -62.26 -39.92 -13.78
N LYS A 5 -61.89 -38.72 -13.54
CA LYS A 5 -62.44 -37.76 -12.56
C LYS A 5 -61.75 -37.81 -11.19
N LYS A 6 -61.42 -36.73 -10.57
CA LYS A 6 -61.76 -35.28 -10.58
C LYS A 6 -60.74 -34.57 -9.72
N VAL A 7 -60.17 -33.49 -10.11
CA VAL A 7 -60.50 -32.11 -9.70
C VAL A 7 -60.82 -31.96 -8.23
N THR A 8 -59.95 -31.36 -7.51
CA THR A 8 -60.36 -30.27 -6.60
C THR A 8 -59.12 -29.36 -6.33
N ALA A 9 -59.31 -28.14 -6.67
CA ALA A 9 -58.53 -27.00 -6.35
C ALA A 9 -58.55 -26.67 -4.87
N LEU A 10 -57.49 -26.13 -4.33
CA LEU A 10 -57.56 -25.09 -3.31
C LEU A 10 -56.29 -24.28 -3.29
N LEU A 11 -56.48 -23.16 -3.75
CA LEU A 11 -56.15 -21.83 -3.23
C LEU A 11 -54.70 -21.59 -2.88
N ALA A 12 -54.12 -20.96 -3.85
CA ALA A 12 -53.00 -20.08 -3.79
C ALA A 12 -53.18 -18.99 -2.74
N LEU A 13 -52.18 -18.79 -1.94
CA LEU A 13 -51.94 -17.49 -1.32
C LEU A 13 -50.75 -16.87 -2.03
N MET A 14 -51.06 -16.11 -3.06
CA MET A 14 -50.13 -15.19 -3.69
C MET A 14 -49.82 -14.06 -2.69
N MET A 15 -48.64 -14.08 -2.08
CA MET A 15 -48.02 -12.85 -1.62
C MET A 15 -47.24 -12.25 -2.78
N VAL A 16 -47.88 -11.30 -3.44
CA VAL A 16 -47.24 -10.38 -4.37
C VAL A 16 -46.42 -9.41 -3.52
N LEU A 17 -45.13 -9.64 -3.40
CA LEU A 17 -44.19 -8.60 -3.03
C LEU A 17 -43.96 -7.75 -4.30
N SER A 18 -44.63 -6.61 -4.33
CA SER A 18 -44.35 -5.55 -5.27
C SER A 18 -42.92 -5.03 -5.08
N LEU A 19 -42.00 -5.52 -5.88
CA LEU A 19 -40.73 -4.85 -6.11
C LEU A 19 -41.04 -3.59 -6.95
N ALA A 20 -41.03 -2.47 -6.28
CA ALA A 20 -40.94 -1.17 -6.95
C ALA A 20 -39.61 -1.13 -7.70
N ALA A 21 -39.63 -1.39 -8.99
CA ALA A 21 -38.55 -1.10 -9.89
C ALA A 21 -38.41 0.42 -10.01
N CYS A 22 -37.59 1.01 -9.15
CA CYS A 22 -37.03 2.33 -9.43
C CYS A 22 -35.92 2.12 -10.46
N GLY A 23 -36.17 2.51 -11.71
CA GLY A 23 -35.17 2.58 -12.76
C GLY A 23 -34.16 3.67 -12.42
N GLY A 24 -33.11 3.32 -11.71
CA GLY A 24 -31.90 4.11 -11.57
C GLY A 24 -30.90 3.61 -12.58
N LYS A 25 -30.35 4.50 -13.39
CA LYS A 25 -29.19 4.25 -14.23
C LYS A 25 -28.10 3.62 -13.35
N GLN A 26 -27.60 2.49 -13.77
CA GLN A 26 -26.44 1.85 -13.19
C GLN A 26 -25.23 2.68 -13.62
N ASP A 27 -24.89 3.68 -12.81
CA ASP A 27 -23.56 4.26 -12.83
C ASP A 27 -22.64 3.19 -12.23
N ASP A 28 -21.84 2.55 -13.10
CA ASP A 28 -20.74 1.66 -12.72
C ASP A 28 -19.61 2.47 -12.07
N ASN A 29 -19.92 3.19 -11.00
CA ASN A 29 -18.93 3.77 -10.12
C ASN A 29 -18.87 2.88 -8.87
N LYS A 30 -18.15 1.76 -8.98
CA LYS A 30 -17.74 0.96 -7.84
C LYS A 30 -16.73 1.76 -7.03
N ASN A 31 -17.21 2.68 -6.21
CA ASN A 31 -16.50 3.15 -5.04
C ASN A 31 -16.74 2.14 -3.90
N ASP A 32 -16.29 0.91 -4.08
CA ASP A 32 -16.02 0.09 -2.91
C ASP A 32 -14.80 0.73 -2.23
N PRO A 33 -14.88 1.08 -0.93
CA PRO A 33 -13.73 1.63 -0.23
C PRO A 33 -12.56 0.65 -0.38
N ALA A 34 -11.35 1.19 -0.59
CA ALA A 34 -10.16 0.37 -0.67
C ALA A 34 -10.05 -0.51 0.58
N PRO A 35 -9.57 -1.78 0.47
CA PRO A 35 -9.51 -2.70 1.60
C PRO A 35 -8.80 -2.14 2.84
N ALA A 36 -7.86 -1.23 2.66
CA ALA A 36 -7.08 -0.63 3.75
C ALA A 36 -7.73 0.62 4.39
N ALA A 37 -8.91 1.07 3.96
CA ALA A 37 -9.50 2.34 4.41
C ALA A 37 -9.61 2.48 5.94
N ASP A 38 -9.85 1.36 6.67
CA ASP A 38 -10.01 1.33 8.13
C ASP A 38 -8.81 0.72 8.87
N MET A 39 -7.71 0.38 8.18
CA MET A 39 -6.53 -0.23 8.80
C MET A 39 -5.72 0.81 9.57
N THR A 40 -4.98 0.35 10.61
CA THR A 40 -3.89 1.14 11.19
C THR A 40 -2.66 1.08 10.28
N ALA A 41 -1.71 1.99 10.47
CA ALA A 41 -0.44 1.95 9.73
C ALA A 41 0.30 0.61 9.93
N GLN A 42 0.28 0.04 11.15
CA GLN A 42 0.88 -1.26 11.42
C GLN A 42 0.21 -2.38 10.62
N GLN A 43 -1.13 -2.40 10.55
CA GLN A 43 -1.85 -3.41 9.76
C GLN A 43 -1.53 -3.30 8.25
N VAL A 44 -1.34 -2.08 7.74
CA VAL A 44 -0.91 -1.87 6.35
C VAL A 44 0.51 -2.40 6.15
N LEU A 45 1.43 -2.11 7.08
CA LEU A 45 2.80 -2.60 7.03
C LEU A 45 2.85 -4.13 7.06
N ASP A 46 2.10 -4.76 7.97
CA ASP A 46 2.01 -6.21 8.09
C ASP A 46 1.47 -6.85 6.79
N ALA A 47 0.46 -6.23 6.18
CA ALA A 47 -0.09 -6.68 4.91
C ALA A 47 0.91 -6.54 3.74
N LEU A 48 1.70 -5.47 3.70
CA LEU A 48 2.79 -5.32 2.73
C LEU A 48 3.85 -6.39 2.93
N LYS A 49 4.25 -6.64 4.19
CA LYS A 49 5.22 -7.67 4.56
C LYS A 49 4.78 -9.07 4.12
N GLU A 50 3.50 -9.41 4.35
CA GLU A 50 2.93 -10.68 3.89
C GLU A 50 2.94 -10.82 2.36
N LYS A 51 2.55 -9.76 1.64
CA LYS A 51 2.48 -9.77 0.17
C LYS A 51 3.84 -9.81 -0.51
N LEU A 52 4.83 -9.13 0.05
CA LEU A 52 6.16 -9.02 -0.53
C LEU A 52 7.08 -10.18 -0.15
N GLY A 53 6.84 -10.84 1.01
CA GLY A 53 7.66 -11.96 1.46
C GLY A 53 9.14 -11.57 1.51
N ASP A 54 9.99 -12.34 0.84
CA ASP A 54 11.44 -12.11 0.82
C ASP A 54 11.83 -10.75 0.23
N SER A 55 11.00 -10.17 -0.63
CA SER A 55 11.24 -8.82 -1.19
C SER A 55 11.01 -7.69 -0.20
N TYR A 56 10.54 -7.95 1.03
CA TYR A 56 10.30 -6.91 2.02
C TYR A 56 11.59 -6.34 2.62
N GLY A 57 12.55 -7.17 2.98
CA GLY A 57 13.92 -6.78 3.34
C GLY A 57 14.12 -6.04 4.68
N CYS A 58 13.06 -5.61 5.37
CA CYS A 58 13.17 -4.90 6.65
C CYS A 58 12.91 -5.84 7.82
N ASP A 59 13.70 -5.73 8.88
CA ASP A 59 13.71 -6.61 10.05
C ASP A 59 13.90 -5.89 11.39
N LEU A 60 14.18 -4.57 11.37
CA LEU A 60 14.36 -3.72 12.53
C LEU A 60 13.26 -2.68 12.62
N ALA A 61 12.47 -2.72 13.70
CA ALA A 61 11.47 -1.69 13.96
C ALA A 61 12.13 -0.35 14.32
N GLU A 62 11.64 0.73 13.75
CA GLU A 62 12.07 2.09 14.02
C GLU A 62 11.30 2.71 15.19
N ASP A 63 11.88 3.71 15.80
CA ASP A 63 11.29 4.42 16.94
C ASP A 63 10.70 5.80 16.55
N GLU A 64 10.03 6.44 17.51
CA GLU A 64 9.42 7.76 17.30
C GLU A 64 10.46 8.86 17.09
N ASP A 65 11.66 8.70 17.65
CA ASP A 65 12.77 9.66 17.43
C ASP A 65 13.17 9.70 15.94
N ARG A 66 13.11 8.56 15.26
CA ARG A 66 13.34 8.50 13.82
C ARG A 66 12.28 9.29 13.05
N MET A 67 11.01 9.15 13.45
CA MET A 67 9.90 9.87 12.81
C MET A 67 10.01 11.38 13.01
N THR A 68 10.34 11.82 14.23
CA THR A 68 10.40 13.24 14.59
C THR A 68 11.69 13.92 14.15
N ASN A 69 12.86 13.32 14.42
CA ASN A 69 14.15 13.98 14.25
C ASN A 69 14.75 13.75 12.86
N TYR A 70 14.52 12.58 12.26
CA TYR A 70 15.07 12.27 10.94
C TYR A 70 14.12 12.72 9.81
N TYR A 71 12.84 12.36 9.90
CA TYR A 71 11.86 12.77 8.89
C TYR A 71 11.25 14.15 9.15
N GLY A 72 11.32 14.66 10.39
CA GLY A 72 10.74 15.96 10.75
C GLY A 72 9.20 15.96 10.77
N LEU A 73 8.59 14.82 11.07
CA LEU A 73 7.13 14.67 11.10
C LEU A 73 6.53 15.33 12.35
N ASP A 74 5.39 16.02 12.19
CA ASP A 74 4.57 16.45 13.30
C ASP A 74 3.69 15.30 13.79
N MET A 75 4.14 14.61 14.85
CA MET A 75 3.46 13.45 15.41
C MET A 75 2.05 13.80 15.95
N SER A 76 1.75 15.06 16.22
CA SER A 76 0.40 15.50 16.60
C SER A 76 -0.61 15.39 15.44
N GLN A 77 -0.14 15.29 14.20
CA GLN A 77 -0.94 15.15 12.98
C GLN A 77 -1.05 13.70 12.50
N ILE A 78 -0.47 12.74 13.24
CA ILE A 78 -0.42 11.33 12.86
C ILE A 78 -1.35 10.52 13.77
N ASP A 79 -2.29 9.79 13.17
CA ASP A 79 -3.23 8.92 13.89
C ASP A 79 -2.59 7.58 14.25
N SER A 80 -1.78 7.03 13.34
CA SER A 80 -0.95 5.85 13.58
C SER A 80 0.23 5.83 12.60
N TRP A 81 1.31 5.20 13.02
CA TRP A 81 2.48 4.98 12.18
C TRP A 81 3.10 3.62 12.44
N ALA A 82 3.83 3.11 11.47
CA ALA A 82 4.68 1.95 11.59
C ALA A 82 5.88 2.12 10.65
N ALA A 83 7.06 1.78 11.12
CA ALA A 83 8.26 1.87 10.32
C ALA A 83 9.24 0.76 10.68
N GLU A 84 9.85 0.19 9.65
CA GLU A 84 10.92 -0.80 9.75
C GLU A 84 12.04 -0.45 8.77
N SER A 85 13.26 -0.81 9.11
CA SER A 85 14.43 -0.72 8.24
C SER A 85 15.22 -2.03 8.26
N SER A 86 16.26 -2.13 7.42
CA SER A 86 17.20 -3.24 7.53
C SER A 86 18.09 -3.05 8.76
N GLU A 87 18.28 -4.11 9.59
CA GLU A 87 19.25 -4.15 10.67
C GLU A 87 20.67 -3.90 10.13
N ASN A 88 20.94 -4.33 8.90
CA ASN A 88 22.22 -4.10 8.21
C ASN A 88 22.24 -2.78 7.42
N SER A 89 21.78 -1.70 8.03
CA SER A 89 21.63 -0.39 7.40
C SER A 89 22.91 0.21 6.81
N ALA A 90 24.08 -0.37 7.12
CA ALA A 90 25.36 0.03 6.52
C ALA A 90 25.53 -0.49 5.07
N LEU A 91 24.83 -1.56 4.69
CA LEU A 91 24.92 -2.20 3.38
C LEU A 91 23.59 -2.27 2.64
N ASP A 92 22.49 -2.11 3.35
CA ASP A 92 21.14 -2.25 2.82
C ASP A 92 20.27 -1.06 3.27
N ALA A 93 19.78 -0.31 2.30
CA ALA A 93 18.94 0.87 2.50
C ALA A 93 17.44 0.53 2.64
N SER A 94 17.08 -0.76 2.78
CA SER A 94 15.68 -1.17 2.88
C SER A 94 14.98 -0.42 4.00
N THR A 95 13.87 0.21 3.65
CA THR A 95 13.10 1.08 4.53
C THR A 95 11.63 0.98 4.16
N ALA A 96 10.79 0.80 5.16
CA ALA A 96 9.33 0.85 5.03
C ALA A 96 8.77 1.79 6.11
N VAL A 97 8.20 2.91 5.71
CA VAL A 97 7.48 3.83 6.59
C VAL A 97 6.05 3.93 6.10
N VAL A 98 5.09 3.66 6.97
CA VAL A 98 3.66 3.81 6.71
C VAL A 98 3.05 4.73 7.77
N LEU A 99 2.34 5.73 7.31
CA LEU A 99 1.64 6.70 8.15
C LEU A 99 0.15 6.68 7.84
N LYS A 100 -0.69 6.74 8.86
CA LYS A 100 -2.09 7.17 8.77
C LYS A 100 -2.17 8.53 9.43
N VAL A 101 -2.51 9.55 8.66
CA VAL A 101 -2.44 10.95 9.09
C VAL A 101 -3.83 11.56 9.21
N LYS A 102 -3.94 12.67 9.94
CA LYS A 102 -5.16 13.45 10.01
C LYS A 102 -5.48 14.13 8.69
N ASP A 103 -6.74 14.46 8.49
CA ASP A 103 -7.22 15.13 7.29
C ASP A 103 -6.40 16.39 6.99
N GLY A 104 -5.92 16.48 5.74
CA GLY A 104 -5.15 17.62 5.26
C GLY A 104 -3.64 17.54 5.45
N TYR A 105 -3.09 16.60 6.25
CA TYR A 105 -1.66 16.50 6.51
C TYR A 105 -0.89 15.59 5.54
N ALA A 106 -1.58 14.84 4.68
CA ALA A 106 -0.94 13.82 3.84
C ALA A 106 0.16 14.38 2.92
N GLN A 107 0.00 15.57 2.36
CA GLN A 107 1.00 16.17 1.46
C GLN A 107 2.21 16.69 2.25
N ASP A 108 2.03 17.25 3.42
CA ASP A 108 3.13 17.69 4.30
C ASP A 108 3.94 16.48 4.78
N ALA A 109 3.26 15.39 5.16
CA ALA A 109 3.91 14.12 5.51
C ALA A 109 4.70 13.54 4.33
N ALA A 110 4.13 13.56 3.12
CA ALA A 110 4.83 13.10 1.92
C ALA A 110 6.08 13.95 1.62
N ALA A 111 6.00 15.28 1.78
CA ALA A 111 7.15 16.16 1.61
C ALA A 111 8.26 15.89 2.65
N ALA A 112 7.87 15.60 3.90
CA ALA A 112 8.80 15.21 4.95
C ALA A 112 9.50 13.88 4.63
N LEU A 113 8.75 12.85 4.20
CA LEU A 113 9.31 11.58 3.78
C LEU A 113 10.19 11.70 2.53
N GLN A 114 9.83 12.55 1.56
CA GLN A 114 10.68 12.86 0.41
C GLN A 114 12.03 13.44 0.84
N THR A 115 12.05 14.32 1.86
CA THR A 115 13.30 14.87 2.39
C THR A 115 14.19 13.79 2.98
N GLY A 116 13.61 12.84 3.73
CA GLY A 116 14.34 11.69 4.25
C GLY A 116 14.87 10.78 3.13
N TYR A 117 14.06 10.53 2.10
CA TYR A 117 14.49 9.80 0.91
C TYR A 117 15.67 10.47 0.20
N ASP A 118 15.64 11.80 0.02
CA ASP A 118 16.73 12.55 -0.63
C ASP A 118 18.07 12.31 0.10
N GLN A 119 18.06 12.24 1.45
CA GLN A 119 19.27 11.93 2.24
C GLN A 119 19.77 10.50 2.01
N VAL A 120 18.85 9.51 1.95
CA VAL A 120 19.21 8.12 1.63
C VAL A 120 19.79 8.02 0.24
N LEU A 121 19.17 8.69 -0.76
CA LEU A 121 19.66 8.69 -2.13
C LEU A 121 21.05 9.30 -2.26
N ASP A 122 21.31 10.44 -1.60
CA ASP A 122 22.61 11.09 -1.64
C ASP A 122 23.69 10.22 -0.96
N TYR A 123 23.34 9.56 0.15
CA TYR A 123 24.25 8.61 0.81
C TYR A 123 24.56 7.40 -0.10
N SER A 124 23.53 6.83 -0.73
CA SER A 124 23.69 5.68 -1.63
C SER A 124 24.51 6.02 -2.87
N LYS A 125 24.36 7.22 -3.42
CA LYS A 125 25.23 7.71 -4.52
C LYS A 125 26.69 7.84 -4.10
N MET A 126 26.96 8.20 -2.83
CA MET A 126 28.32 8.42 -2.34
C MET A 126 29.05 7.11 -2.06
N TYR A 127 28.35 6.09 -1.57
CA TYR A 127 28.93 4.83 -1.09
C TYR A 127 28.55 3.62 -1.95
N ASP A 128 27.88 3.84 -3.09
CA ASP A 128 27.42 2.78 -4.00
C ASP A 128 26.58 1.70 -3.30
N MET A 129 25.80 2.12 -2.31
CA MET A 129 25.05 1.25 -1.44
C MET A 129 23.65 1.04 -1.98
N ASN A 130 23.43 -0.12 -2.59
CA ASN A 130 22.12 -0.56 -3.09
C ASN A 130 21.40 0.49 -3.96
N LEU A 131 22.18 1.31 -4.66
CA LEU A 131 21.71 2.47 -5.43
C LEU A 131 20.57 2.13 -6.41
N PRO A 132 20.60 1.00 -7.16
CA PRO A 132 19.50 0.65 -8.07
C PRO A 132 18.16 0.51 -7.35
N MET A 133 18.16 -0.08 -6.13
CA MET A 133 16.93 -0.21 -5.31
C MET A 133 16.46 1.13 -4.78
N VAL A 134 17.37 1.96 -4.27
CA VAL A 134 17.05 3.29 -3.74
C VAL A 134 16.44 4.17 -4.84
N GLN A 135 16.94 4.08 -6.06
CA GLN A 135 16.37 4.80 -7.21
C GLN A 135 14.97 4.33 -7.59
N GLN A 136 14.57 3.12 -7.16
CA GLN A 136 13.23 2.58 -7.38
C GLN A 136 12.31 2.75 -6.16
N ALA A 137 12.67 3.59 -5.20
CA ALA A 137 11.82 3.90 -4.05
C ALA A 137 10.39 4.32 -4.47
N ARG A 138 9.45 4.07 -3.58
CA ARG A 138 8.04 4.46 -3.74
C ARG A 138 7.62 5.40 -2.62
N LEU A 139 7.02 6.51 -3.00
CA LEU A 139 6.30 7.41 -2.10
C LEU A 139 4.84 7.44 -2.55
N PHE A 140 3.99 6.83 -1.75
CA PHE A 140 2.56 6.75 -2.05
C PHE A 140 1.75 7.67 -1.14
N VAL A 141 0.70 8.26 -1.70
CA VAL A 141 -0.35 8.95 -0.96
C VAL A 141 -1.70 8.39 -1.42
N SER A 142 -2.45 7.81 -0.48
CA SER A 142 -3.78 7.23 -0.73
C SER A 142 -4.73 7.66 0.37
N GLY A 143 -5.51 8.73 0.12
CA GLY A 143 -6.31 9.37 1.15
C GLY A 143 -5.44 9.88 2.29
N ASN A 144 -5.68 9.38 3.50
CA ASN A 144 -4.92 9.71 4.71
C ASN A 144 -3.72 8.79 4.96
N TYR A 145 -3.39 7.91 4.02
CA TYR A 145 -2.21 7.06 4.12
C TYR A 145 -1.08 7.61 3.28
N VAL A 146 0.11 7.64 3.89
CA VAL A 146 1.36 8.04 3.23
C VAL A 146 2.39 6.96 3.52
N ALA A 147 3.14 6.53 2.50
CA ALA A 147 4.19 5.54 2.68
C ALA A 147 5.43 5.87 1.87
N LEU A 148 6.60 5.72 2.51
CA LEU A 148 7.90 5.66 1.85
C LEU A 148 8.41 4.22 1.92
N LEU A 149 8.65 3.62 0.76
CA LEU A 149 9.05 2.23 0.63
C LEU A 149 10.30 2.14 -0.26
N ILE A 150 11.40 1.67 0.30
CA ILE A 150 12.63 1.28 -0.39
C ILE A 150 12.73 -0.21 -0.14
N LEU A 151 12.16 -1.03 -1.01
CA LEU A 151 11.98 -2.46 -0.80
C LEU A 151 12.36 -3.25 -2.04
N GLY A 152 12.83 -4.46 -1.83
CA GLY A 152 13.24 -5.41 -2.85
C GLY A 152 14.59 -6.01 -2.51
N GLN A 153 14.96 -7.07 -3.21
CA GLN A 153 16.26 -7.71 -3.05
C GLN A 153 16.98 -7.84 -4.37
N LEU A 154 18.24 -7.50 -4.39
CA LEU A 154 19.13 -7.78 -5.49
C LEU A 154 19.99 -9.01 -5.14
N PRO A 155 20.22 -9.93 -6.09
CA PRO A 155 21.12 -11.05 -5.84
C PRO A 155 22.56 -10.57 -5.72
N ASP A 156 23.34 -11.28 -4.92
CA ASP A 156 24.79 -11.00 -4.71
C ASP A 156 25.66 -11.30 -5.94
N ASP A 157 25.07 -11.76 -7.04
CA ASP A 157 25.80 -12.08 -8.25
C ASP A 157 25.92 -10.85 -9.17
N ASN A 158 27.12 -10.37 -9.40
CA ASN A 158 27.43 -9.23 -10.28
C ASN A 158 27.17 -9.50 -11.76
N THR A 159 26.38 -10.51 -12.14
CA THR A 159 26.10 -10.91 -13.52
C THR A 159 24.74 -10.43 -14.02
N ALA A 160 23.86 -10.00 -13.12
CA ALA A 160 22.52 -9.59 -13.42
C ALA A 160 22.42 -8.10 -13.76
N ASP A 161 21.42 -7.72 -14.54
CA ASP A 161 21.03 -6.33 -14.75
C ASP A 161 20.29 -5.83 -13.49
N GLU A 162 21.06 -5.29 -12.54
CA GLU A 162 20.54 -4.82 -11.25
C GLU A 162 19.45 -3.74 -11.42
N ALA A 163 19.60 -2.86 -12.43
CA ALA A 163 18.60 -1.83 -12.69
C ALA A 163 17.25 -2.43 -13.10
N LYS A 164 17.30 -3.49 -13.94
CA LYS A 164 16.09 -4.20 -14.32
C LYS A 164 15.48 -4.96 -13.15
N LEU A 165 16.30 -5.64 -12.36
CA LEU A 165 15.83 -6.37 -11.17
C LEU A 165 15.19 -5.42 -10.18
N ALA A 166 15.80 -4.27 -9.91
CA ALA A 166 15.22 -3.25 -9.05
C ALA A 166 13.85 -2.75 -9.56
N GLN A 167 13.68 -2.60 -10.88
CA GLN A 167 12.39 -2.26 -11.48
C GLN A 167 11.35 -3.40 -11.28
N ASP A 168 11.77 -4.65 -11.45
CA ASP A 168 10.89 -5.80 -11.26
C ASP A 168 10.46 -5.94 -9.78
N GLU A 169 11.37 -5.67 -8.83
CA GLU A 169 11.06 -5.60 -7.39
C GLU A 169 10.08 -4.45 -7.07
N ALA A 170 10.34 -3.27 -7.60
CA ALA A 170 9.47 -2.12 -7.42
C ALA A 170 8.05 -2.34 -7.99
N ALA A 171 7.93 -3.11 -9.06
CA ALA A 171 6.61 -3.47 -9.60
C ALA A 171 5.81 -4.37 -8.64
N LYS A 172 6.49 -5.20 -7.82
CA LYS A 172 5.81 -5.98 -6.75
C LYS A 172 5.29 -5.05 -5.67
N VAL A 173 6.05 -4.02 -5.30
CA VAL A 173 5.63 -3.00 -4.32
C VAL A 173 4.42 -2.22 -4.84
N ASP A 174 4.44 -1.81 -6.13
CA ASP A 174 3.29 -1.15 -6.77
C ASP A 174 2.04 -2.04 -6.73
N ALA A 175 2.18 -3.33 -7.06
CA ALA A 175 1.06 -4.28 -7.04
C ALA A 175 0.50 -4.49 -5.61
N ALA A 176 1.38 -4.65 -4.61
CA ALA A 176 0.98 -4.83 -3.23
C ALA A 176 0.22 -3.61 -2.70
N TRP A 177 0.70 -2.39 -2.98
CA TRP A 177 0.00 -1.15 -2.61
C TRP A 177 -1.33 -0.99 -3.35
N GLN A 178 -1.36 -1.29 -4.65
CA GLN A 178 -2.58 -1.20 -5.45
C GLN A 178 -3.68 -2.16 -4.97
N GLU A 179 -3.34 -3.35 -4.50
CA GLU A 179 -4.32 -4.26 -3.92
C GLU A 179 -4.96 -3.70 -2.64
N LEU A 180 -4.19 -2.95 -1.83
CA LEU A 180 -4.66 -2.36 -0.57
C LEU A 180 -5.48 -1.08 -0.80
N PHE A 181 -5.08 -0.26 -1.77
CA PHE A 181 -5.61 1.10 -1.93
C PHE A 181 -6.28 1.37 -3.29
N GLY A 182 -6.31 0.40 -4.19
CA GLY A 182 -6.94 0.53 -5.51
C GLY A 182 -6.10 1.28 -6.55
N SER A 183 -5.02 1.94 -6.14
CA SER A 183 -4.09 2.65 -7.03
C SER A 183 -2.69 2.72 -6.42
N ALA A 184 -1.67 2.76 -7.28
CA ALA A 184 -0.28 2.94 -6.88
C ALA A 184 0.36 4.04 -7.78
N SER A 185 0.28 5.29 -7.33
CA SER A 185 0.92 6.43 -8.02
C SER A 185 2.13 6.87 -7.22
N ASN A 186 3.32 6.55 -7.72
CA ASN A 186 4.57 6.96 -7.09
C ASN A 186 4.76 8.48 -7.20
N GLN A 187 5.01 9.14 -6.08
CA GLN A 187 5.23 10.58 -5.98
C GLN A 187 6.71 10.95 -5.77
N ILE A 188 7.63 9.97 -5.76
CA ILE A 188 9.06 10.24 -5.63
C ILE A 188 9.53 11.21 -6.74
N VAL A 189 10.24 12.24 -6.30
CA VAL A 189 10.98 13.15 -7.18
C VAL A 189 12.47 12.83 -7.05
N VAL A 190 13.04 12.19 -8.06
CA VAL A 190 14.49 11.92 -8.12
C VAL A 190 15.20 13.21 -8.59
N LYS A 191 16.11 13.71 -7.76
CA LYS A 191 16.93 14.91 -8.05
C LYS A 191 18.30 14.56 -8.63
#